data_d33f8d3b488784463bf50721232c5aca
#
_entry.id   d33f8d3b488784463bf50721232c5aca
#
_cell.length_a   1.000
_cell.length_b   1.000
_cell.length_c   1.000
_cell.angle_alpha   90.00
_cell.angle_beta   90.00
_cell.angle_gamma   90.00
#
_symmetry.space_group_name_H-M   'P 1'
#
loop_
_entity.id
_entity.type
_entity.pdbx_description
1 polymer ?
#
loop_
_entity_poly.entity_id
_entity_poly.type
_entity_poly.pdbx_seq_one_letter_code
_entity_poly.pdbx_strand_id
1 'polypeptide(L)'
;MRKRFGMPGTAALIVLAFALACTSISARPVYAADAPASSASPVLLLYDSLALSTPRAGNVETLERLFAAYGIEVAAMPVDRYAAGTLKSYKRVAVVRNAPDLSIAGSALASDLASYEGDYLQIGGQELPDRMRAKLGLKLAAAPLDSVRLDAGDYSQTLSAVEDLDYVAGASGDASRFGSLTFTSDGTRSPYALSADGYAYASYLAGGDLTELALAYAMKDWLHASGEFGTYMLIKEIYPFSDLELLKTLADRLYGAGVPFSVSVKPVFYNTDYPAMQRYLQALQYVQARNGSIVVDAPAVAATSTAGDGSLHGKMSGFVELLAANGIAPLGMGAGLFWTYDKVYASQGMSFFDSVFLEPNADGQHVQSTAASTAFVFSPFVMPFAQLQNFEQRGTALRTPLPLNLALSFDLFQDEAAMEDAIDTISRSWIPFADLKNGTHAVHTDRLTVQSSGGSLLIDGQPLDIGKHERAVDEDYAYTAAAKTSFAKLFGIQNQILMVIIGTSLAVFGLFLFIGYRRYKRKFLYPGGRHDSF
;
A
#
# COMPACT_ATOMS: atom_id res chain seq x y z
N MET A 1 -55.38 60.89 42.40
CA MET A 1 -54.21 61.28 41.60
C MET A 1 -52.98 60.65 42.18
N ARG A 2 -52.43 59.55 41.59
CA ARG A 2 -51.08 59.09 41.76
C ARG A 2 -50.75 58.11 40.57
N LYS A 3 -49.87 58.61 39.70
CA LYS A 3 -49.32 57.90 38.55
C LYS A 3 -48.38 56.77 39.00
N ARG A 4 -48.60 55.59 38.55
CA ARG A 4 -47.60 54.48 38.59
C ARG A 4 -46.74 54.54 37.36
N PHE A 5 -45.44 54.70 37.57
CA PHE A 5 -44.41 54.48 36.57
C PHE A 5 -44.09 52.99 36.54
N GLY A 6 -44.34 52.35 35.40
CA GLY A 6 -43.87 50.99 35.14
C GLY A 6 -42.50 51.02 34.49
N MET A 7 -41.58 50.28 35.03
CA MET A 7 -40.27 50.00 34.40
C MET A 7 -40.39 48.78 33.51
N PRO A 8 -40.15 48.87 32.20
CA PRO A 8 -39.89 47.74 31.37
C PRO A 8 -38.48 47.84 30.74
N GLY A 9 -37.44 47.61 31.52
CA GLY A 9 -36.06 47.66 30.98
C GLY A 9 -35.20 46.45 31.32
N THR A 10 -35.48 45.81 32.44
CA THR A 10 -34.61 44.73 32.94
C THR A 10 -34.92 43.35 32.39
N ALA A 11 -36.16 43.08 31.99
CA ALA A 11 -36.54 41.80 31.40
C ALA A 11 -36.02 41.61 29.97
N ALA A 12 -35.97 42.69 29.16
CA ALA A 12 -35.44 42.67 27.81
C ALA A 12 -33.92 42.44 27.75
N LEU A 13 -33.18 42.95 28.75
CA LEU A 13 -31.72 42.80 28.82
C LEU A 13 -31.31 41.37 29.23
N ILE A 14 -32.08 40.69 30.06
CA ILE A 14 -31.83 39.29 30.47
C ILE A 14 -32.11 38.31 29.30
N VAL A 15 -33.13 38.56 28.49
CA VAL A 15 -33.43 37.72 27.32
C VAL A 15 -32.35 37.91 26.22
N LEU A 16 -31.85 39.14 26.03
CA LEU A 16 -30.77 39.40 25.06
C LEU A 16 -29.43 38.81 25.53
N ALA A 17 -29.12 38.82 26.82
CA ALA A 17 -27.91 38.18 27.37
C ALA A 17 -27.98 36.64 27.28
N PHE A 18 -29.18 36.03 27.41
CA PHE A 18 -29.34 34.58 27.25
C PHE A 18 -29.29 34.17 25.76
N ALA A 19 -29.76 34.99 24.85
CA ALA A 19 -29.64 34.74 23.40
C ALA A 19 -28.20 34.87 22.90
N LEU A 20 -27.37 35.77 23.48
CA LEU A 20 -25.96 35.87 23.17
C LEU A 20 -25.12 34.74 23.82
N ALA A 21 -25.53 34.17 24.93
CA ALA A 21 -24.84 33.06 25.60
C ALA A 21 -25.06 31.70 24.89
N CYS A 22 -26.17 31.56 24.13
CA CYS A 22 -26.44 30.36 23.36
C CYS A 22 -25.76 30.28 21.98
N THR A 23 -25.14 31.37 21.51
CA THR A 23 -24.41 31.43 20.23
C THR A 23 -22.92 31.11 20.34
N SER A 24 -22.40 30.88 21.54
CA SER A 24 -21.03 30.37 21.75
C SER A 24 -21.01 28.84 21.89
N ILE A 25 -21.75 28.10 21.05
CA ILE A 25 -21.41 26.75 20.77
C ILE A 25 -20.13 26.84 19.93
N SER A 26 -19.00 26.69 20.61
CA SER A 26 -17.69 26.52 19.97
C SER A 26 -17.83 25.43 18.92
N ALA A 27 -17.93 25.81 17.65
CA ALA A 27 -17.61 24.92 16.57
C ALA A 27 -16.17 24.47 16.87
N ARG A 28 -16.01 23.23 17.33
CA ARG A 28 -14.70 22.59 17.32
C ARG A 28 -14.20 22.74 15.89
N PRO A 29 -12.98 23.22 15.68
CA PRO A 29 -12.44 23.22 14.34
C PRO A 29 -12.51 21.78 13.87
N VAL A 30 -13.33 21.53 12.85
CA VAL A 30 -13.23 20.32 12.04
C VAL A 30 -11.82 20.43 11.48
N TYR A 31 -10.93 19.55 11.92
CA TYR A 31 -9.65 19.39 11.27
C TYR A 31 -9.95 18.90 9.86
N ALA A 32 -10.12 19.84 8.94
CA ALA A 32 -9.80 19.55 7.56
C ALA A 32 -8.33 19.13 7.62
N ALA A 33 -8.01 17.89 7.35
CA ALA A 33 -6.67 17.53 6.99
C ALA A 33 -6.32 18.47 5.84
N ASP A 34 -5.44 19.46 6.12
CA ASP A 34 -4.89 20.27 5.06
C ASP A 34 -4.27 19.29 4.08
N ALA A 35 -4.95 19.08 2.97
CA ALA A 35 -4.42 18.31 1.87
C ALA A 35 -3.06 18.92 1.54
N PRO A 36 -1.98 18.16 1.54
CA PRO A 36 -0.69 18.69 1.14
C PRO A 36 -0.87 19.31 -0.23
N ALA A 37 -0.65 20.62 -0.32
CA ALA A 37 -0.77 21.32 -1.58
C ALA A 37 0.13 20.62 -2.60
N SER A 38 -0.45 20.07 -3.64
CA SER A 38 0.19 19.28 -4.72
C SER A 38 1.08 20.17 -5.61
N SER A 39 1.94 20.98 -5.00
CA SER A 39 2.95 21.79 -5.69
C SER A 39 4.38 21.40 -5.32
N ALA A 40 4.57 20.30 -4.63
CA ALA A 40 5.90 19.80 -4.31
C ALA A 40 6.55 19.28 -5.59
N SER A 41 7.75 19.81 -5.91
CA SER A 41 8.55 19.25 -7.02
C SER A 41 8.73 17.75 -6.81
N PRO A 42 8.66 16.93 -7.87
CA PRO A 42 8.81 15.50 -7.77
C PRO A 42 10.14 15.12 -7.11
N VAL A 43 10.15 13.99 -6.41
CA VAL A 43 11.37 13.37 -5.88
C VAL A 43 11.99 12.51 -6.98
N LEU A 44 13.30 12.64 -7.19
CA LEU A 44 14.05 11.71 -8.01
C LEU A 44 14.43 10.49 -7.15
N LEU A 45 13.87 9.32 -7.48
CA LEU A 45 14.22 8.04 -6.85
C LEU A 45 15.22 7.29 -7.74
N LEU A 46 16.44 7.13 -7.25
CA LEU A 46 17.49 6.39 -7.93
C LEU A 46 17.69 5.03 -7.23
N TYR A 47 17.85 3.98 -8.01
CA TYR A 47 18.11 2.65 -7.50
C TYR A 47 19.21 1.95 -8.31
N ASP A 48 20.05 1.17 -7.63
CA ASP A 48 21.13 0.41 -8.25
C ASP A 48 20.62 -0.92 -8.85
N SER A 49 19.60 -1.53 -8.24
CA SER A 49 19.01 -2.80 -8.66
C SER A 49 17.55 -2.90 -8.20
N LEU A 50 16.73 -3.66 -8.92
CA LEU A 50 15.41 -4.10 -8.44
C LEU A 50 15.53 -5.25 -7.43
N ALA A 51 16.71 -5.82 -7.25
CA ALA A 51 17.03 -6.90 -6.31
C ALA A 51 16.04 -8.10 -6.38
N LEU A 52 15.60 -8.45 -7.59
CA LEU A 52 14.65 -9.54 -7.81
C LEU A 52 15.18 -10.84 -7.19
N SER A 53 14.29 -11.60 -6.57
CA SER A 53 14.58 -12.85 -5.87
C SER A 53 15.45 -12.70 -4.60
N THR A 54 15.54 -11.51 -4.05
CA THR A 54 16.15 -11.24 -2.75
C THR A 54 15.13 -10.65 -1.78
N PRO A 55 15.42 -10.58 -0.46
CA PRO A 55 14.54 -9.90 0.50
C PRO A 55 14.32 -8.40 0.22
N ARG A 56 15.14 -7.79 -0.64
CA ARG A 56 15.04 -6.38 -1.04
C ARG A 56 14.21 -6.17 -2.32
N ALA A 57 13.68 -7.25 -2.91
CA ALA A 57 12.75 -7.13 -4.03
C ALA A 57 11.52 -6.30 -3.63
N GLY A 58 11.06 -5.42 -4.53
CA GLY A 58 9.91 -4.55 -4.25
C GLY A 58 10.24 -3.27 -3.47
N ASN A 59 11.49 -3.01 -3.07
CA ASN A 59 11.85 -1.79 -2.33
C ASN A 59 11.57 -0.51 -3.12
N VAL A 60 11.75 -0.54 -4.45
CA VAL A 60 11.47 0.62 -5.33
C VAL A 60 9.98 0.95 -5.27
N GLU A 61 9.13 -0.06 -5.45
CA GLU A 61 7.67 0.07 -5.39
C GLU A 61 7.19 0.50 -3.99
N THR A 62 7.79 -0.04 -2.94
CA THR A 62 7.50 0.36 -1.55
C THR A 62 7.83 1.84 -1.34
N LEU A 63 8.97 2.33 -1.84
CA LEU A 63 9.34 3.74 -1.76
C LEU A 63 8.39 4.64 -2.55
N GLU A 64 7.97 4.24 -3.75
CA GLU A 64 6.98 5.00 -4.53
C GLU A 64 5.65 5.11 -3.77
N ARG A 65 5.18 4.03 -3.13
CA ARG A 65 3.97 4.04 -2.29
C ARG A 65 4.14 4.87 -1.02
N LEU A 66 5.30 4.84 -0.38
CA LEU A 66 5.61 5.70 0.78
C LEU A 66 5.61 7.18 0.39
N PHE A 67 6.21 7.56 -0.74
CA PHE A 67 6.15 8.93 -1.24
C PHE A 67 4.72 9.34 -1.60
N ALA A 68 3.95 8.48 -2.25
CA ALA A 68 2.54 8.73 -2.55
C ALA A 68 1.72 8.98 -1.27
N ALA A 69 2.03 8.29 -0.16
CA ALA A 69 1.37 8.50 1.12
C ALA A 69 1.63 9.89 1.74
N TYR A 70 2.66 10.58 1.26
CA TYR A 70 2.94 11.99 1.57
C TYR A 70 2.49 12.96 0.46
N GLY A 71 1.74 12.48 -0.54
CA GLY A 71 1.27 13.31 -1.66
C GLY A 71 2.39 13.77 -2.61
N ILE A 72 3.47 13.00 -2.73
CA ILE A 72 4.65 13.36 -3.49
C ILE A 72 4.77 12.50 -4.75
N GLU A 73 4.96 13.17 -5.89
CA GLU A 73 5.29 12.53 -7.16
C GLU A 73 6.72 11.99 -7.15
N VAL A 74 6.94 10.86 -7.81
CA VAL A 74 8.24 10.21 -7.91
C VAL A 74 8.62 10.04 -9.38
N ALA A 75 9.82 10.50 -9.73
CA ALA A 75 10.50 10.11 -10.96
C ALA A 75 11.52 9.02 -10.60
N ALA A 76 11.29 7.78 -11.02
CA ALA A 76 12.17 6.66 -10.72
C ALA A 76 13.05 6.30 -11.91
N MET A 77 14.34 6.06 -11.66
CA MET A 77 15.26 5.55 -12.67
C MET A 77 16.41 4.72 -12.07
N PRO A 78 16.92 3.72 -12.77
CA PRO A 78 18.12 3.02 -12.37
C PRO A 78 19.36 3.90 -12.52
N VAL A 79 20.34 3.71 -11.63
CA VAL A 79 21.58 4.52 -11.61
C VAL A 79 22.37 4.39 -12.92
N ASP A 80 22.31 3.26 -13.60
CA ASP A 80 23.00 3.04 -14.88
C ASP A 80 22.44 3.89 -16.04
N ARG A 81 21.21 4.40 -15.92
CA ARG A 81 20.58 5.33 -16.87
C ARG A 81 20.72 6.80 -16.48
N TYR A 82 21.43 7.07 -15.38
CA TYR A 82 21.60 8.45 -14.92
C TYR A 82 22.48 9.26 -15.87
N ALA A 83 21.97 10.38 -16.34
CA ALA A 83 22.71 11.33 -17.17
C ALA A 83 23.26 12.48 -16.30
N ALA A 84 24.50 12.91 -16.58
CA ALA A 84 25.12 14.03 -15.87
C ALA A 84 24.24 15.29 -15.92
N GLY A 85 24.08 15.95 -14.79
CA GLY A 85 23.27 17.16 -14.63
C GLY A 85 21.79 16.89 -14.32
N THR A 86 21.31 15.65 -14.31
CA THR A 86 19.91 15.32 -14.01
C THR A 86 19.48 15.86 -12.63
N LEU A 87 20.32 15.80 -11.60
CA LEU A 87 20.01 16.28 -10.25
C LEU A 87 19.59 17.75 -10.20
N LYS A 88 20.04 18.58 -11.15
CA LYS A 88 19.72 20.02 -11.17
C LYS A 88 18.23 20.32 -11.30
N SER A 89 17.45 19.37 -11.81
CA SER A 89 16.00 19.49 -12.01
C SER A 89 15.19 19.10 -10.77
N TYR A 90 15.83 18.56 -9.74
CA TYR A 90 15.14 18.03 -8.57
C TYR A 90 15.63 18.70 -7.29
N LYS A 91 14.69 19.09 -6.44
CA LYS A 91 14.97 19.64 -5.10
C LYS A 91 15.24 18.53 -4.08
N ARG A 92 14.70 17.34 -4.33
CA ARG A 92 14.82 16.17 -3.45
C ARG A 92 15.25 14.96 -4.25
N VAL A 93 16.18 14.22 -3.70
CA VAL A 93 16.72 12.98 -4.29
C VAL A 93 16.71 11.89 -3.22
N ALA A 94 16.20 10.73 -3.56
CA ALA A 94 16.29 9.52 -2.77
C ALA A 94 17.10 8.47 -3.53
N VAL A 95 18.02 7.80 -2.86
CA VAL A 95 18.82 6.70 -3.41
C VAL A 95 18.60 5.46 -2.59
N VAL A 96 18.19 4.36 -3.22
CA VAL A 96 18.11 3.04 -2.57
C VAL A 96 19.19 2.12 -3.12
N ARG A 97 19.98 1.56 -2.19
CA ARG A 97 21.07 0.63 -2.47
C ARG A 97 20.59 -0.79 -2.17
N ASN A 98 19.98 -1.42 -3.16
CA ASN A 98 19.48 -2.79 -3.06
C ASN A 98 20.58 -3.82 -3.30
N ALA A 99 21.67 -3.43 -4.00
CA ALA A 99 22.87 -4.21 -4.27
C ALA A 99 24.11 -3.39 -3.83
N PRO A 100 24.40 -3.33 -2.51
CA PRO A 100 25.45 -2.45 -1.97
C PRO A 100 26.88 -2.80 -2.41
N ASP A 101 27.10 -3.96 -3.00
CA ASP A 101 28.33 -4.38 -3.66
C ASP A 101 28.57 -3.68 -5.02
N LEU A 102 27.52 -3.13 -5.65
CA LEU A 102 27.65 -2.33 -6.85
C LEU A 102 28.12 -0.92 -6.50
N SER A 103 29.38 -0.58 -6.82
CA SER A 103 29.91 0.76 -6.56
C SER A 103 29.32 1.80 -7.51
N ILE A 104 28.95 2.96 -6.96
CA ILE A 104 28.60 4.17 -7.71
C ILE A 104 29.75 5.16 -7.80
N ALA A 105 30.89 4.87 -7.20
CA ALA A 105 32.08 5.71 -7.21
C ALA A 105 32.57 5.95 -8.65
N GLY A 106 32.98 7.20 -8.95
CA GLY A 106 33.43 7.56 -10.30
C GLY A 106 32.32 7.70 -11.33
N SER A 107 31.05 7.47 -10.99
CA SER A 107 29.90 7.67 -11.87
C SER A 107 29.56 9.16 -12.06
N ALA A 108 28.78 9.46 -13.08
CA ALA A 108 28.21 10.80 -13.27
C ALA A 108 27.36 11.22 -12.06
N LEU A 109 26.63 10.28 -11.46
CA LEU A 109 25.85 10.49 -10.24
C LEU A 109 26.74 10.93 -9.06
N ALA A 110 27.84 10.22 -8.80
CA ALA A 110 28.76 10.58 -7.71
C ALA A 110 29.34 11.98 -7.89
N SER A 111 29.68 12.35 -9.14
CA SER A 111 30.17 13.68 -9.47
C SER A 111 29.12 14.77 -9.22
N ASP A 112 27.86 14.54 -9.62
CA ASP A 112 26.79 15.51 -9.42
C ASP A 112 26.40 15.62 -7.93
N LEU A 113 26.37 14.52 -7.19
CA LEU A 113 26.11 14.50 -5.73
C LEU A 113 27.13 15.30 -4.93
N ALA A 114 28.39 15.38 -5.37
CA ALA A 114 29.41 16.19 -4.71
C ALA A 114 29.05 17.69 -4.68
N SER A 115 28.29 18.17 -5.65
CA SER A 115 27.86 19.57 -5.76
C SER A 115 26.37 19.78 -5.48
N TYR A 116 25.60 18.73 -5.22
CA TYR A 116 24.16 18.81 -5.00
C TYR A 116 23.85 19.47 -3.65
N GLU A 117 22.95 20.46 -3.66
CA GLU A 117 22.57 21.27 -2.49
C GLU A 117 21.13 21.03 -2.02
N GLY A 118 20.38 20.16 -2.73
CA GLY A 118 19.02 19.78 -2.36
C GLY A 118 18.97 18.75 -1.24
N ASP A 119 17.76 18.40 -0.84
CA ASP A 119 17.51 17.38 0.18
C ASP A 119 17.85 15.98 -0.36
N TYR A 120 18.53 15.18 0.46
CA TYR A 120 19.03 13.88 0.04
C TYR A 120 18.73 12.79 1.08
N LEU A 121 18.06 11.74 0.64
CA LEU A 121 17.78 10.52 1.42
C LEU A 121 18.57 9.35 0.83
N GLN A 122 19.28 8.60 1.64
CA GLN A 122 19.87 7.34 1.21
C GLN A 122 19.41 6.17 2.09
N ILE A 123 19.07 5.07 1.43
CA ILE A 123 18.69 3.81 2.07
C ILE A 123 19.74 2.75 1.73
N GLY A 124 20.47 2.28 2.75
CA GLY A 124 21.56 1.31 2.62
C GLY A 124 22.83 1.84 1.96
N GLY A 125 23.87 1.01 1.95
CA GLY A 125 25.17 1.28 1.35
C GLY A 125 26.05 2.28 2.09
N GLN A 126 27.36 2.16 1.89
CA GLN A 126 28.37 2.99 2.57
C GLN A 126 28.88 4.17 1.72
N GLU A 127 28.61 4.15 0.43
CA GLU A 127 29.00 5.23 -0.48
C GLU A 127 28.03 6.40 -0.33
N LEU A 128 28.43 7.41 0.44
CA LEU A 128 27.64 8.58 0.80
C LEU A 128 28.31 9.86 0.30
N PRO A 129 27.53 10.89 -0.10
CA PRO A 129 28.05 12.21 -0.33
C PRO A 129 28.77 12.77 0.90
N ASP A 130 29.93 13.41 0.72
CA ASP A 130 30.73 13.96 1.84
C ASP A 130 29.94 14.96 2.68
N ARG A 131 29.09 15.79 2.04
CA ARG A 131 28.22 16.74 2.74
C ARG A 131 27.25 16.04 3.69
N MET A 132 26.61 14.95 3.24
CA MET A 132 25.71 14.14 4.06
C MET A 132 26.47 13.52 5.24
N ARG A 133 27.63 12.92 4.96
CA ARG A 133 28.50 12.33 5.99
C ARG A 133 28.88 13.36 7.06
N ALA A 134 29.25 14.56 6.65
CA ALA A 134 29.63 15.65 7.55
C ALA A 134 28.42 16.15 8.37
N LYS A 135 27.28 16.39 7.75
CA LYS A 135 26.06 16.93 8.39
C LYS A 135 25.47 15.96 9.42
N LEU A 136 25.38 14.68 9.07
CA LEU A 136 24.89 13.65 9.98
C LEU A 136 25.97 13.17 10.97
N GLY A 137 27.25 13.58 10.81
CA GLY A 137 28.39 13.05 11.57
C GLY A 137 28.51 11.52 11.42
N LEU A 138 28.18 10.99 10.23
CA LEU A 138 27.90 9.59 10.02
C LEU A 138 29.15 8.74 9.95
N LYS A 139 29.22 7.73 10.80
CA LYS A 139 30.17 6.62 10.71
C LYS A 139 29.38 5.35 10.52
N LEU A 140 29.59 4.66 9.40
CA LEU A 140 28.94 3.38 9.09
C LEU A 140 29.90 2.23 9.34
N ALA A 141 29.36 1.09 9.70
CA ALA A 141 30.05 -0.18 9.77
C ALA A 141 29.19 -1.27 9.14
N ALA A 142 29.83 -2.22 8.46
CA ALA A 142 29.16 -3.39 7.94
C ALA A 142 28.90 -4.39 9.07
N ALA A 143 27.70 -4.93 9.14
CA ALA A 143 27.37 -6.01 10.05
C ALA A 143 27.63 -7.37 9.36
N PRO A 144 28.13 -8.38 10.10
CA PRO A 144 28.05 -9.75 9.62
C PRO A 144 26.58 -10.18 9.48
N LEU A 145 26.34 -11.28 8.77
CA LEU A 145 25.03 -11.91 8.73
C LEU A 145 24.53 -12.19 10.16
N ASP A 146 23.47 -11.55 10.57
CA ASP A 146 22.91 -11.67 11.92
C ASP A 146 21.39 -11.51 11.92
N SER A 147 20.75 -11.89 13.01
CA SER A 147 19.38 -11.53 13.32
C SER A 147 19.39 -10.20 14.08
N VAL A 148 18.52 -9.30 13.68
CA VAL A 148 18.48 -7.94 14.21
C VAL A 148 17.08 -7.62 14.70
N ARG A 149 16.94 -7.21 15.97
CA ARG A 149 15.71 -6.67 16.48
C ARG A 149 15.59 -5.21 16.08
N LEU A 150 14.54 -4.89 15.31
CA LEU A 150 14.16 -3.53 14.97
C LEU A 150 13.03 -3.07 15.91
N ASP A 151 13.22 -1.91 16.52
CA ASP A 151 12.18 -1.20 17.27
C ASP A 151 11.83 0.10 16.53
N ALA A 152 10.54 0.33 16.24
CA ALA A 152 10.06 1.54 15.59
C ALA A 152 8.68 1.95 16.13
N GLY A 153 8.55 3.18 16.64
CA GLY A 153 7.34 3.61 17.33
C GLY A 153 6.99 2.65 18.47
N ASP A 154 5.76 2.14 18.48
CA ASP A 154 5.28 1.17 19.48
C ASP A 154 5.44 -0.30 19.02
N TYR A 155 6.09 -0.55 17.91
CA TYR A 155 6.27 -1.87 17.34
C TYR A 155 7.72 -2.34 17.41
N SER A 156 7.89 -3.64 17.43
CA SER A 156 9.19 -4.30 17.28
C SER A 156 9.05 -5.57 16.45
N GLN A 157 10.14 -5.93 15.78
CA GLN A 157 10.23 -7.16 14.99
C GLN A 157 11.67 -7.67 14.98
N THR A 158 11.83 -8.97 15.05
CA THR A 158 13.13 -9.60 14.80
C THR A 158 13.26 -9.95 13.33
N LEU A 159 14.17 -9.26 12.65
CA LEU A 159 14.54 -9.52 11.27
C LEU A 159 15.60 -10.63 11.27
N SER A 160 15.29 -11.77 10.66
CA SER A 160 16.16 -12.93 10.65
C SER A 160 17.12 -12.89 9.45
N ALA A 161 18.38 -13.21 9.69
CA ALA A 161 19.40 -13.40 8.65
C ALA A 161 19.51 -12.20 7.67
N VAL A 162 19.65 -10.99 8.21
CA VAL A 162 19.85 -9.79 7.39
C VAL A 162 21.27 -9.80 6.83
N GLU A 163 21.38 -9.87 5.51
CA GLU A 163 22.63 -9.79 4.77
C GLU A 163 22.97 -8.36 4.37
N ASP A 164 24.25 -8.04 4.27
CA ASP A 164 24.77 -6.75 3.79
C ASP A 164 24.12 -5.53 4.49
N LEU A 165 24.01 -5.61 5.81
CA LEU A 165 23.48 -4.53 6.63
C LEU A 165 24.58 -3.54 7.00
N ASP A 166 24.46 -2.32 6.50
CA ASP A 166 25.28 -1.20 6.95
C ASP A 166 24.58 -0.46 8.09
N TYR A 167 25.17 -0.45 9.27
CA TYR A 167 24.58 0.19 10.44
C TYR A 167 25.35 1.45 10.88
N VAL A 168 24.68 2.31 11.61
CA VAL A 168 25.23 3.57 12.12
C VAL A 168 26.08 3.29 13.36
N ALA A 169 27.41 3.25 13.21
CA ALA A 169 28.35 3.11 14.32
C ALA A 169 28.59 4.44 15.07
N GLY A 170 28.29 5.57 14.45
CA GLY A 170 28.37 6.90 15.08
C GLY A 170 27.62 7.95 14.29
N ALA A 171 27.10 8.96 15.00
CA ALA A 171 26.33 10.06 14.41
C ALA A 171 26.52 11.35 15.21
N SER A 172 26.21 12.50 14.60
CA SER A 172 26.14 13.80 15.30
C SER A 172 25.11 13.76 16.44
N GLY A 173 25.37 14.49 17.51
CA GLY A 173 24.41 14.68 18.61
C GLY A 173 23.13 15.37 18.19
N ASP A 174 23.20 16.24 17.18
CA ASP A 174 22.09 17.06 16.70
C ASP A 174 21.20 16.34 15.68
N ALA A 175 21.61 15.14 15.17
CA ALA A 175 20.80 14.38 14.25
C ALA A 175 19.61 13.70 14.95
N SER A 176 18.40 13.88 14.40
CA SER A 176 17.20 13.15 14.80
C SER A 176 17.38 11.66 14.53
N ARG A 177 16.90 10.80 15.44
CA ARG A 177 17.07 9.34 15.38
C ARG A 177 15.72 8.67 15.33
N PHE A 178 15.56 7.74 14.38
CA PHE A 178 14.31 7.02 14.14
C PHE A 178 14.54 5.53 14.23
N GLY A 179 13.78 4.86 15.09
CA GLY A 179 13.93 3.44 15.33
C GLY A 179 15.27 3.05 15.94
N SER A 180 15.42 1.80 16.33
CA SER A 180 16.68 1.25 16.81
C SER A 180 16.88 -0.19 16.36
N LEU A 181 18.08 -0.52 15.94
CA LEU A 181 18.54 -1.87 15.64
C LEU A 181 19.30 -2.40 16.87
N THR A 182 19.02 -3.64 17.25
CA THR A 182 19.77 -4.36 18.28
C THR A 182 20.21 -5.70 17.70
N PHE A 183 21.50 -5.89 17.54
CA PHE A 183 22.09 -7.12 17.02
C PHE A 183 22.01 -8.23 18.07
N THR A 184 21.57 -9.43 17.64
CA THR A 184 21.35 -10.53 18.60
C THR A 184 22.65 -11.21 19.01
N SER A 185 23.70 -11.15 18.18
CA SER A 185 24.99 -11.80 18.44
C SER A 185 25.77 -11.17 19.58
N ASP A 186 25.78 -9.83 19.70
CA ASP A 186 26.64 -9.11 20.65
C ASP A 186 25.90 -8.02 21.44
N GLY A 187 24.61 -7.77 21.14
CA GLY A 187 23.79 -6.74 21.79
C GLY A 187 24.13 -5.30 21.34
N THR A 188 24.93 -5.13 20.29
CA THR A 188 25.23 -3.81 19.72
C THR A 188 23.94 -3.10 19.33
N ARG A 189 23.84 -1.80 19.66
CA ARG A 189 22.67 -0.97 19.34
C ARG A 189 23.07 0.15 18.40
N SER A 190 22.22 0.39 17.40
CA SER A 190 22.38 1.42 16.40
C SER A 190 21.03 2.09 16.13
N PRO A 191 20.94 3.41 15.84
CA PRO A 191 19.74 3.97 15.26
C PRO A 191 19.48 3.32 13.90
N TYR A 192 18.20 3.05 13.60
CA TYR A 192 17.80 2.54 12.29
C TYR A 192 17.95 3.60 11.21
N ALA A 193 17.51 4.83 11.50
CA ALA A 193 17.63 5.95 10.57
C ALA A 193 17.97 7.24 11.30
N LEU A 194 18.55 8.19 10.56
CA LEU A 194 18.93 9.53 11.00
C LEU A 194 18.43 10.58 10.01
N SER A 195 18.15 11.79 10.51
CA SER A 195 17.86 12.97 9.69
C SER A 195 18.44 14.23 10.32
N ALA A 196 19.01 15.10 9.50
CA ALA A 196 19.41 16.46 9.87
C ALA A 196 19.63 17.32 8.62
N ASP A 197 19.19 18.58 8.66
CA ASP A 197 19.50 19.62 7.66
C ASP A 197 19.23 19.20 6.21
N GLY A 198 18.12 18.52 5.93
CA GLY A 198 17.76 18.04 4.59
C GLY A 198 18.44 16.72 4.18
N TYR A 199 19.27 16.12 5.04
CA TYR A 199 19.89 14.81 4.81
C TYR A 199 19.25 13.76 5.68
N ALA A 200 18.96 12.58 5.11
CA ALA A 200 18.48 11.42 5.86
C ALA A 200 19.16 10.12 5.40
N TYR A 201 19.44 9.24 6.35
CA TYR A 201 19.98 7.92 6.11
C TYR A 201 19.16 6.86 6.83
N ALA A 202 18.86 5.75 6.15
CA ALA A 202 18.28 4.55 6.76
C ALA A 202 19.16 3.33 6.42
N SER A 203 19.36 2.46 7.39
CA SER A 203 20.30 1.34 7.25
C SER A 203 19.84 0.27 6.27
N TYR A 204 18.53 0.03 6.18
CA TYR A 204 17.99 -1.11 5.44
C TYR A 204 16.49 -0.90 5.14
N LEU A 205 16.01 -1.45 4.03
CA LEU A 205 14.59 -1.56 3.69
C LEU A 205 14.33 -2.95 3.13
N ALA A 206 13.27 -3.59 3.59
CA ALA A 206 12.68 -4.77 2.96
C ALA A 206 11.16 -4.66 2.98
N GLY A 207 10.54 -4.97 1.86
CA GLY A 207 9.08 -4.98 1.76
C GLY A 207 8.44 -6.02 2.65
N GLY A 208 7.33 -5.67 3.30
CA GLY A 208 6.56 -6.60 4.14
C GLY A 208 7.07 -6.73 5.58
N ASP A 209 8.07 -5.96 6.00
CA ASP A 209 8.56 -5.95 7.38
C ASP A 209 8.43 -4.57 8.06
N LEU A 210 8.84 -4.47 9.32
CA LEU A 210 8.73 -3.24 10.12
C LEU A 210 9.60 -2.10 9.59
N THR A 211 10.55 -2.35 8.69
CA THR A 211 11.39 -1.30 8.10
C THR A 211 10.59 -0.31 7.28
N GLU A 212 9.44 -0.70 6.70
CA GLU A 212 8.52 0.20 6.01
C GLU A 212 8.02 1.32 6.93
N LEU A 213 7.53 0.97 8.13
CA LEU A 213 7.09 1.96 9.12
C LEU A 213 8.26 2.72 9.74
N ALA A 214 9.38 2.05 9.99
CA ALA A 214 10.58 2.69 10.54
C ALA A 214 11.12 3.77 9.59
N LEU A 215 11.17 3.47 8.28
CA LEU A 215 11.55 4.42 7.25
C LEU A 215 10.56 5.57 7.13
N ALA A 216 9.25 5.29 7.25
CA ALA A 216 8.23 6.32 7.20
C ALA A 216 8.41 7.38 8.30
N TYR A 217 8.84 7.02 9.52
CA TYR A 217 9.18 8.00 10.57
C TYR A 217 10.32 8.93 10.14
N ALA A 218 11.38 8.40 9.53
CA ALA A 218 12.48 9.20 9.02
C ALA A 218 12.06 10.07 7.82
N MET A 219 11.24 9.52 6.92
CA MET A 219 10.70 10.27 5.77
C MET A 219 9.78 11.41 6.20
N LYS A 220 8.93 11.21 7.23
CA LYS A 220 8.10 12.28 7.79
C LYS A 220 8.93 13.49 8.19
N ASP A 221 10.04 13.27 8.89
CA ASP A 221 10.94 14.34 9.33
C ASP A 221 11.69 14.96 8.15
N TRP A 222 12.28 14.15 7.27
CA TRP A 222 13.02 14.61 6.09
C TRP A 222 12.15 15.40 5.11
N LEU A 223 10.87 15.03 4.94
CA LEU A 223 9.91 15.73 4.10
C LEU A 223 9.27 16.93 4.79
N HIS A 224 9.54 17.13 6.10
CA HIS A 224 8.87 18.11 6.96
C HIS A 224 7.34 17.95 6.92
N ALA A 225 6.86 16.72 6.81
CA ALA A 225 5.44 16.43 6.76
C ALA A 225 4.79 16.69 8.13
N SER A 226 3.75 17.50 8.13
CA SER A 226 2.98 17.88 9.33
C SER A 226 1.58 17.29 9.27
N GLY A 227 0.90 17.23 10.41
CA GLY A 227 -0.47 16.75 10.53
C GLY A 227 -0.59 15.46 11.36
N GLU A 228 -1.84 15.14 11.67
CA GLU A 228 -2.22 13.88 12.30
C GLU A 228 -2.59 12.88 11.21
N PHE A 229 -2.08 11.68 11.33
CA PHE A 229 -2.34 10.60 10.39
C PHE A 229 -3.24 9.55 11.02
N GLY A 230 -4.16 9.02 10.23
CA GLY A 230 -5.15 8.03 10.65
C GLY A 230 -4.84 6.63 10.16
N THR A 231 -5.45 5.65 10.83
CA THR A 231 -5.51 4.27 10.36
C THR A 231 -6.90 4.01 9.78
N TYR A 232 -6.97 3.46 8.60
CA TYR A 232 -8.20 3.15 7.88
C TYR A 232 -8.34 1.63 7.71
N MET A 233 -9.55 1.12 7.80
CA MET A 233 -9.85 -0.27 7.49
C MET A 233 -10.32 -0.39 6.05
N LEU A 234 -9.73 -1.30 5.27
CA LEU A 234 -10.08 -1.55 3.87
C LEU A 234 -10.36 -3.03 3.65
N ILE A 235 -11.62 -3.37 3.36
CA ILE A 235 -12.02 -4.73 2.98
C ILE A 235 -11.96 -4.82 1.46
N LYS A 236 -11.13 -5.72 0.92
CA LYS A 236 -10.78 -5.75 -0.48
C LYS A 236 -11.66 -6.66 -1.32
N GLU A 237 -11.70 -6.33 -2.61
CA GLU A 237 -12.16 -7.20 -3.69
C GLU A 237 -13.59 -7.72 -3.56
N ILE A 238 -14.54 -6.82 -3.31
CA ILE A 238 -15.96 -7.18 -3.30
C ILE A 238 -16.49 -7.25 -4.73
N TYR A 239 -17.00 -8.41 -5.11
CA TYR A 239 -17.58 -8.69 -6.43
C TYR A 239 -19.09 -8.89 -6.32
N PRO A 240 -19.85 -8.78 -7.44
CA PRO A 240 -21.28 -9.11 -7.44
C PRO A 240 -21.61 -10.56 -7.07
N PHE A 241 -20.61 -11.45 -7.19
CA PHE A 241 -20.71 -12.86 -6.86
C PHE A 241 -20.00 -13.25 -5.55
N SER A 242 -19.50 -12.26 -4.79
CA SER A 242 -19.05 -12.47 -3.42
C SER A 242 -20.21 -12.89 -2.52
N ASP A 243 -19.89 -13.42 -1.34
CA ASP A 243 -20.90 -13.65 -0.30
C ASP A 243 -21.39 -12.31 0.26
N LEU A 244 -22.45 -11.79 -0.36
CA LEU A 244 -23.01 -10.48 0.01
C LEU A 244 -23.76 -10.52 1.34
N GLU A 245 -24.24 -11.70 1.79
CA GLU A 245 -24.85 -11.85 3.12
C GLU A 245 -23.77 -11.82 4.21
N LEU A 246 -22.63 -12.46 3.98
CA LEU A 246 -21.48 -12.35 4.86
C LEU A 246 -21.00 -10.89 4.95
N LEU A 247 -20.94 -10.17 3.81
CA LEU A 247 -20.59 -8.74 3.79
C LEU A 247 -21.56 -7.89 4.65
N LYS A 248 -22.88 -8.13 4.55
CA LYS A 248 -23.87 -7.43 5.36
C LYS A 248 -23.71 -7.76 6.86
N THR A 249 -23.46 -9.03 7.19
CA THR A 249 -23.20 -9.47 8.56
C THR A 249 -21.94 -8.81 9.12
N LEU A 250 -20.87 -8.75 8.34
CA LEU A 250 -19.64 -8.02 8.68
C LEU A 250 -19.91 -6.54 8.94
N ALA A 251 -20.68 -5.89 8.07
CA ALA A 251 -21.06 -4.48 8.22
C ALA A 251 -21.83 -4.23 9.52
N ASP A 252 -22.79 -5.12 9.90
CA ASP A 252 -23.52 -5.02 11.16
C ASP A 252 -22.59 -5.18 12.38
N ARG A 253 -21.65 -6.12 12.32
CA ARG A 253 -20.68 -6.36 13.41
C ARG A 253 -19.74 -5.17 13.59
N LEU A 254 -19.17 -4.65 12.52
CA LEU A 254 -18.28 -3.48 12.58
C LEU A 254 -19.03 -2.23 13.05
N TYR A 255 -20.26 -2.02 12.57
CA TYR A 255 -21.13 -0.93 13.03
C TYR A 255 -21.44 -1.05 14.52
N GLY A 256 -21.81 -2.26 14.98
CA GLY A 256 -22.06 -2.53 16.40
C GLY A 256 -20.83 -2.34 17.29
N ALA A 257 -19.63 -2.61 16.76
CA ALA A 257 -18.36 -2.37 17.45
C ALA A 257 -17.89 -0.90 17.37
N GLY A 258 -18.58 -0.03 16.59
CA GLY A 258 -18.18 1.35 16.39
C GLY A 258 -16.93 1.51 15.54
N VAL A 259 -16.59 0.52 14.70
CA VAL A 259 -15.42 0.51 13.82
C VAL A 259 -15.83 0.98 12.44
N PRO A 260 -15.37 2.18 11.99
CA PRO A 260 -15.57 2.62 10.62
C PRO A 260 -14.71 1.79 9.66
N PHE A 261 -15.21 1.53 8.48
CA PHE A 261 -14.53 0.70 7.49
C PHE A 261 -14.81 1.17 6.06
N SER A 262 -13.98 0.72 5.14
CA SER A 262 -14.18 0.93 3.70
C SER A 262 -14.21 -0.41 2.99
N VAL A 263 -14.97 -0.50 1.91
CA VAL A 263 -15.00 -1.68 1.04
C VAL A 263 -14.52 -1.29 -0.35
N SER A 264 -13.60 -2.07 -0.91
CA SER A 264 -13.12 -1.93 -2.27
C SER A 264 -13.97 -2.80 -3.20
N VAL A 265 -14.66 -2.17 -4.14
CA VAL A 265 -15.70 -2.79 -4.98
C VAL A 265 -15.23 -2.90 -6.42
N LYS A 266 -15.28 -4.10 -6.98
CA LYS A 266 -14.89 -4.32 -8.39
C LYS A 266 -15.95 -3.75 -9.33
N PRO A 267 -15.54 -2.95 -10.32
CA PRO A 267 -16.44 -2.35 -11.27
C PRO A 267 -17.07 -3.38 -12.22
N VAL A 268 -18.34 -3.17 -12.55
CA VAL A 268 -19.11 -3.98 -13.48
C VAL A 268 -19.49 -3.12 -14.68
N PHE A 269 -19.07 -3.52 -15.86
CA PHE A 269 -19.24 -2.74 -17.09
C PHE A 269 -20.34 -3.26 -18.01
N TYR A 270 -20.82 -4.48 -17.79
CA TYR A 270 -21.79 -5.15 -18.62
C TYR A 270 -22.85 -5.83 -17.77
N ASN A 271 -24.04 -6.04 -18.33
CA ASN A 271 -25.15 -6.73 -17.66
C ASN A 271 -25.56 -6.08 -16.32
N THR A 272 -25.51 -4.76 -16.26
CA THR A 272 -25.83 -3.97 -15.05
C THR A 272 -27.31 -4.01 -14.67
N ASP A 273 -28.17 -4.54 -15.55
CA ASP A 273 -29.59 -4.79 -15.35
C ASP A 273 -29.90 -6.17 -14.74
N TYR A 274 -28.91 -7.04 -14.59
CA TYR A 274 -29.12 -8.39 -14.07
C TYR A 274 -29.40 -8.40 -12.56
N PRO A 275 -30.19 -9.40 -12.09
CA PRO A 275 -30.51 -9.52 -10.65
C PRO A 275 -29.27 -9.54 -9.74
N ALA A 276 -28.15 -10.14 -10.19
CA ALA A 276 -26.90 -10.13 -9.46
C ALA A 276 -26.37 -8.71 -9.21
N MET A 277 -26.52 -7.82 -10.20
CA MET A 277 -26.11 -6.42 -10.03
C MET A 277 -27.04 -5.68 -9.07
N GLN A 278 -28.35 -5.96 -9.09
CA GLN A 278 -29.29 -5.37 -8.15
C GLN A 278 -28.96 -5.76 -6.69
N ARG A 279 -28.69 -7.04 -6.45
CA ARG A 279 -28.24 -7.52 -5.13
C ARG A 279 -26.93 -6.86 -4.70
N TYR A 280 -25.99 -6.70 -5.62
CA TYR A 280 -24.72 -6.04 -5.35
C TYR A 280 -24.92 -4.59 -4.91
N LEU A 281 -25.72 -3.81 -5.66
CA LEU A 281 -26.04 -2.41 -5.32
C LEU A 281 -26.74 -2.33 -3.95
N GLN A 282 -27.72 -3.21 -3.67
CA GLN A 282 -28.40 -3.28 -2.36
C GLN A 282 -27.43 -3.56 -1.22
N ALA A 283 -26.48 -4.48 -1.42
CA ALA A 283 -25.45 -4.77 -0.41
C ALA A 283 -24.52 -3.56 -0.17
N LEU A 284 -24.16 -2.82 -1.21
CA LEU A 284 -23.33 -1.61 -1.08
C LEU A 284 -24.09 -0.47 -0.38
N GLN A 285 -25.37 -0.28 -0.68
CA GLN A 285 -26.23 0.65 0.05
C GLN A 285 -26.30 0.28 1.54
N TYR A 286 -26.45 -1.02 1.84
CA TYR A 286 -26.47 -1.52 3.21
C TYR A 286 -25.14 -1.26 3.93
N VAL A 287 -24.00 -1.53 3.30
CA VAL A 287 -22.67 -1.20 3.82
C VAL A 287 -22.57 0.29 4.16
N GLN A 288 -23.01 1.16 3.25
CA GLN A 288 -22.98 2.60 3.46
C GLN A 288 -23.89 3.04 4.62
N ALA A 289 -25.07 2.43 4.78
CA ALA A 289 -25.97 2.65 5.90
C ALA A 289 -25.42 2.13 7.25
N ARG A 290 -24.42 1.27 7.23
CA ARG A 290 -23.68 0.75 8.40
C ARG A 290 -22.32 1.43 8.62
N ASN A 291 -22.23 2.70 8.26
CA ASN A 291 -21.03 3.53 8.40
C ASN A 291 -19.83 3.06 7.55
N GLY A 292 -20.05 2.19 6.57
CA GLY A 292 -19.04 1.81 5.59
C GLY A 292 -18.85 2.90 4.52
N SER A 293 -17.65 2.98 3.97
CA SER A 293 -17.30 3.83 2.82
C SER A 293 -17.06 2.95 1.59
N ILE A 294 -17.36 3.47 0.41
CA ILE A 294 -17.17 2.74 -0.85
C ILE A 294 -15.94 3.29 -1.57
N VAL A 295 -15.07 2.40 -2.01
CA VAL A 295 -13.90 2.65 -2.84
C VAL A 295 -14.03 1.81 -4.10
N VAL A 296 -13.89 2.40 -5.29
CA VAL A 296 -13.95 1.65 -6.56
C VAL A 296 -12.61 1.01 -6.82
N ASP A 297 -12.58 -0.30 -7.03
CA ASP A 297 -11.35 -0.99 -7.34
C ASP A 297 -10.98 -0.87 -8.83
N ALA A 298 -9.71 -0.94 -9.14
CA ALA A 298 -9.25 -1.01 -10.52
C ALA A 298 -9.83 -2.25 -11.21
N PRO A 299 -10.37 -2.12 -12.44
CA PRO A 299 -10.84 -3.27 -13.18
C PRO A 299 -9.69 -4.20 -13.53
N ALA A 300 -9.97 -5.49 -13.63
CA ALA A 300 -9.06 -6.43 -14.27
C ALA A 300 -8.96 -6.06 -15.75
N VAL A 301 -7.99 -5.23 -16.10
CA VAL A 301 -7.81 -4.79 -17.48
C VAL A 301 -7.14 -5.92 -18.24
N ALA A 302 -7.89 -6.59 -19.08
CA ALA A 302 -7.25 -7.33 -20.17
C ALA A 302 -6.50 -6.28 -21.01
N ALA A 303 -5.34 -6.64 -21.56
CA ALA A 303 -4.46 -5.79 -22.37
C ALA A 303 -5.12 -5.21 -23.66
N THR A 304 -6.41 -5.00 -23.66
CA THR A 304 -7.28 -4.63 -24.77
C THR A 304 -7.70 -3.17 -24.77
N SER A 305 -7.28 -2.35 -23.80
CA SER A 305 -7.45 -0.91 -23.94
C SER A 305 -6.39 -0.40 -24.92
N THR A 306 -6.73 -0.27 -26.19
CA THR A 306 -5.91 0.45 -27.14
C THR A 306 -5.79 1.90 -26.69
N ALA A 307 -4.56 2.38 -26.55
CA ALA A 307 -4.30 3.77 -26.21
C ALA A 307 -5.09 4.69 -27.17
N GLY A 308 -6.04 5.47 -26.61
CA GLY A 308 -6.77 6.50 -27.34
C GLY A 308 -8.22 6.18 -27.71
N ASP A 309 -8.77 4.99 -27.44
CA ASP A 309 -10.17 4.70 -27.75
C ASP A 309 -11.19 5.23 -26.70
N GLY A 310 -10.72 5.76 -25.56
CA GLY A 310 -11.57 6.31 -24.50
C GLY A 310 -12.47 5.28 -23.80
N SER A 311 -12.32 4.01 -24.12
CA SER A 311 -13.22 2.96 -23.60
C SER A 311 -13.08 2.76 -22.08
N LEU A 312 -11.89 2.90 -21.53
CA LEU A 312 -11.66 2.80 -20.09
C LEU A 312 -12.30 3.98 -19.36
N HIS A 313 -12.12 5.21 -19.87
CA HIS A 313 -12.74 6.42 -19.32
C HIS A 313 -14.27 6.28 -19.27
N GLY A 314 -14.90 5.94 -20.39
CA GLY A 314 -16.35 5.78 -20.46
C GLY A 314 -16.88 4.66 -19.54
N LYS A 315 -16.15 3.56 -19.39
CA LYS A 315 -16.53 2.45 -18.50
C LYS A 315 -16.42 2.83 -17.02
N MET A 316 -15.32 3.48 -16.62
CA MET A 316 -15.12 3.92 -15.24
C MET A 316 -16.13 5.01 -14.86
N SER A 317 -16.31 6.04 -15.71
CA SER A 317 -17.32 7.08 -15.53
C SER A 317 -18.72 6.48 -15.40
N GLY A 318 -19.10 5.59 -16.32
CA GLY A 318 -20.42 4.93 -16.30
C GLY A 318 -20.66 4.10 -15.04
N PHE A 319 -19.64 3.44 -14.49
CA PHE A 319 -19.77 2.71 -13.23
C PHE A 319 -19.94 3.64 -12.03
N VAL A 320 -19.15 4.73 -11.93
CA VAL A 320 -19.30 5.75 -10.88
C VAL A 320 -20.71 6.38 -10.96
N GLU A 321 -21.16 6.73 -12.16
CA GLU A 321 -22.50 7.29 -12.39
C GLU A 321 -23.62 6.30 -12.01
N LEU A 322 -23.44 5.01 -12.28
CA LEU A 322 -24.37 3.95 -11.87
C LEU A 322 -24.45 3.84 -10.33
N LEU A 323 -23.31 3.88 -9.64
CA LEU A 323 -23.31 3.89 -8.17
C LEU A 323 -24.05 5.11 -7.63
N ALA A 324 -23.72 6.30 -8.13
CA ALA A 324 -24.34 7.56 -7.71
C ALA A 324 -25.86 7.59 -7.96
N ALA A 325 -26.32 7.10 -9.13
CA ALA A 325 -27.74 6.99 -9.45
C ALA A 325 -28.51 6.05 -8.50
N ASN A 326 -27.81 5.12 -7.86
CA ASN A 326 -28.36 4.23 -6.83
C ASN A 326 -28.07 4.72 -5.39
N GLY A 327 -27.71 5.98 -5.19
CA GLY A 327 -27.46 6.54 -3.87
C GLY A 327 -26.21 5.97 -3.19
N ILE A 328 -25.24 5.49 -3.95
CA ILE A 328 -23.96 4.99 -3.44
C ILE A 328 -22.89 6.01 -3.81
N ALA A 329 -22.15 6.50 -2.81
CA ALA A 329 -21.12 7.53 -2.96
C ALA A 329 -19.71 6.91 -2.90
N PRO A 330 -19.06 6.60 -4.04
CA PRO A 330 -17.66 6.19 -4.01
C PRO A 330 -16.77 7.37 -3.62
N LEU A 331 -15.79 7.14 -2.74
CA LEU A 331 -14.91 8.19 -2.19
C LEU A 331 -13.47 8.10 -2.68
N GLY A 332 -13.13 7.08 -3.45
CA GLY A 332 -11.78 6.89 -3.95
C GLY A 332 -11.66 5.65 -4.81
N MET A 333 -10.42 5.33 -5.18
CA MET A 333 -10.08 4.18 -6.00
C MET A 333 -9.02 3.32 -5.32
N GLY A 334 -9.15 1.99 -5.42
CA GLY A 334 -8.10 1.01 -5.13
C GLY A 334 -7.40 0.60 -6.42
N ALA A 335 -6.08 0.63 -6.46
CA ALA A 335 -5.34 0.24 -7.65
C ALA A 335 -3.94 -0.27 -7.32
N GLY A 336 -3.40 -1.19 -8.11
CA GLY A 336 -1.99 -1.51 -8.08
C GLY A 336 -1.13 -0.30 -8.48
N LEU A 337 0.05 -0.17 -7.90
CA LEU A 337 0.94 0.97 -8.12
C LEU A 337 1.22 1.24 -9.61
N PHE A 338 1.29 0.18 -10.44
CA PHE A 338 1.58 0.31 -11.88
C PHE A 338 0.57 1.19 -12.63
N TRP A 339 -0.64 1.39 -12.10
CA TRP A 339 -1.63 2.30 -12.67
C TRP A 339 -1.15 3.75 -12.68
N THR A 340 -0.31 4.15 -11.73
CA THR A 340 0.15 5.54 -11.60
C THR A 340 1.14 5.97 -12.69
N TYR A 341 1.84 5.04 -13.32
CA TYR A 341 2.83 5.31 -14.35
C TYR A 341 2.48 4.77 -15.74
N ASP A 342 1.39 4.02 -15.88
CA ASP A 342 0.76 3.77 -17.17
C ASP A 342 -0.10 4.98 -17.56
N LYS A 343 0.31 5.66 -18.65
CA LYS A 343 -0.35 6.91 -19.06
C LYS A 343 -1.82 6.75 -19.37
N VAL A 344 -2.23 5.59 -19.91
CA VAL A 344 -3.62 5.32 -20.26
C VAL A 344 -4.42 5.07 -18.98
N TYR A 345 -3.91 4.23 -18.09
CA TYR A 345 -4.59 3.92 -16.83
C TYR A 345 -4.69 5.15 -15.94
N ALA A 346 -3.61 5.92 -15.80
CA ALA A 346 -3.63 7.14 -15.02
C ALA A 346 -4.63 8.17 -15.56
N SER A 347 -4.59 8.45 -16.87
CA SER A 347 -5.43 9.50 -17.47
C SER A 347 -6.89 9.08 -17.69
N GLN A 348 -7.15 7.80 -17.97
CA GLN A 348 -8.51 7.32 -18.30
C GLN A 348 -9.20 6.58 -17.16
N GLY A 349 -8.45 6.07 -16.17
CA GLY A 349 -8.99 5.28 -15.08
C GLY A 349 -8.90 5.95 -13.71
N MET A 350 -7.77 6.60 -13.41
CA MET A 350 -7.52 7.16 -12.08
C MET A 350 -7.87 8.65 -11.98
N SER A 351 -7.90 9.38 -13.09
CA SER A 351 -8.10 10.85 -13.12
C SER A 351 -9.43 11.33 -12.54
N PHE A 352 -10.37 10.44 -12.30
CA PHE A 352 -11.65 10.73 -11.64
C PHE A 352 -11.53 10.95 -10.13
N PHE A 353 -10.45 10.41 -9.50
CA PHE A 353 -10.37 10.22 -8.06
C PHE A 353 -9.25 11.07 -7.46
N ASP A 354 -9.59 11.93 -6.50
CA ASP A 354 -8.61 12.66 -5.69
C ASP A 354 -7.94 11.75 -4.65
N SER A 355 -8.57 10.62 -4.34
CA SER A 355 -8.14 9.69 -3.29
C SER A 355 -7.91 8.31 -3.86
N VAL A 356 -6.71 7.75 -3.64
CA VAL A 356 -6.33 6.45 -4.20
C VAL A 356 -5.59 5.61 -3.16
N PHE A 357 -6.02 4.37 -3.01
CA PHE A 357 -5.40 3.33 -2.19
C PHE A 357 -4.45 2.53 -3.08
N LEU A 358 -3.15 2.82 -3.01
CA LEU A 358 -2.15 2.16 -3.84
C LEU A 358 -1.70 0.85 -3.21
N GLU A 359 -2.02 -0.24 -3.87
CA GLU A 359 -1.57 -1.58 -3.50
C GLU A 359 -0.22 -1.90 -4.13
N PRO A 360 0.55 -2.84 -3.56
CA PRO A 360 1.72 -3.39 -4.24
C PRO A 360 1.35 -3.92 -5.62
N ASN A 361 2.29 -3.87 -6.54
CA ASN A 361 2.11 -4.54 -7.83
C ASN A 361 1.96 -6.05 -7.64
N ALA A 362 1.19 -6.68 -8.53
CA ALA A 362 1.15 -8.14 -8.59
C ALA A 362 2.52 -8.70 -9.00
N ASP A 363 2.79 -9.95 -8.64
CA ASP A 363 4.03 -10.65 -8.97
C ASP A 363 4.38 -10.50 -10.47
N GLY A 364 5.61 -10.14 -10.74
CA GLY A 364 6.12 -9.97 -12.11
C GLY A 364 5.85 -8.61 -12.75
N GLN A 365 5.13 -7.71 -12.08
CA GLN A 365 4.90 -6.34 -12.53
C GLN A 365 5.89 -5.38 -11.84
N HIS A 366 7.02 -5.12 -12.46
CA HIS A 366 8.03 -4.24 -11.89
C HIS A 366 8.19 -2.94 -12.68
N VAL A 367 8.34 -1.84 -11.95
CA VAL A 367 8.69 -0.55 -12.55
C VAL A 367 10.16 -0.57 -12.93
N GLN A 368 10.47 -0.30 -14.19
CA GLN A 368 11.86 -0.13 -14.62
C GLN A 368 12.30 1.33 -14.61
N SER A 369 11.42 2.23 -15.00
CA SER A 369 11.67 3.67 -15.04
C SER A 369 10.35 4.39 -15.27
N THR A 370 10.12 5.49 -14.56
CA THR A 370 8.98 6.37 -14.78
C THR A 370 9.43 7.83 -14.80
N ALA A 371 8.83 8.63 -15.68
CA ALA A 371 9.13 10.07 -15.73
C ALA A 371 8.62 10.80 -14.48
N ALA A 372 7.41 10.48 -14.04
CA ALA A 372 6.80 10.86 -12.78
C ALA A 372 5.57 10.00 -12.54
N SER A 373 5.33 9.62 -11.29
CA SER A 373 4.07 9.03 -10.86
C SER A 373 3.00 10.13 -10.72
N THR A 374 1.77 9.74 -10.42
CA THR A 374 0.68 10.70 -10.14
C THR A 374 0.61 10.95 -8.64
N ALA A 375 0.54 12.24 -8.22
CA ALA A 375 0.22 12.60 -6.85
C ALA A 375 -1.30 12.66 -6.66
N PHE A 376 -1.75 12.22 -5.49
CA PHE A 376 -3.14 12.26 -5.07
C PHE A 376 -3.29 13.14 -3.83
N VAL A 377 -4.48 13.72 -3.67
CA VAL A 377 -4.83 14.51 -2.48
C VAL A 377 -4.75 13.64 -1.22
N PHE A 378 -5.19 12.39 -1.35
CA PHE A 378 -5.14 11.39 -0.29
C PHE A 378 -4.73 10.03 -0.85
N SER A 379 -3.66 9.47 -0.32
CA SER A 379 -3.20 8.12 -0.68
C SER A 379 -2.60 7.45 0.55
N PRO A 380 -3.38 6.71 1.34
CA PRO A 380 -2.83 6.01 2.51
C PRO A 380 -1.91 4.88 2.07
N PHE A 381 -0.89 4.59 2.86
CA PHE A 381 -0.05 3.42 2.64
C PHE A 381 -0.84 2.15 2.95
N VAL A 382 -1.10 1.33 1.93
CA VAL A 382 -1.86 0.08 2.09
C VAL A 382 -0.95 -1.02 2.60
N MET A 383 -1.33 -1.64 3.72
CA MET A 383 -0.61 -2.75 4.35
C MET A 383 -1.62 -3.85 4.72
N PRO A 384 -1.36 -5.13 4.42
CA PRO A 384 -2.18 -6.23 4.92
C PRO A 384 -2.22 -6.23 6.46
N PHE A 385 -3.40 -6.41 7.06
CA PHE A 385 -3.52 -6.48 8.52
C PHE A 385 -2.68 -7.62 9.12
N ALA A 386 -2.60 -8.75 8.42
CA ALA A 386 -1.74 -9.87 8.81
C ALA A 386 -0.25 -9.49 8.92
N GLN A 387 0.23 -8.56 8.08
CA GLN A 387 1.59 -8.04 8.18
C GLN A 387 1.77 -7.26 9.49
N LEU A 388 0.82 -6.38 9.83
CA LEU A 388 0.88 -5.62 11.08
C LEU A 388 0.83 -6.55 12.31
N GLN A 389 0.08 -7.65 12.24
CA GLN A 389 0.02 -8.65 13.32
C GLN A 389 1.34 -9.40 13.54
N ASN A 390 2.22 -9.45 12.55
CA ASN A 390 3.55 -10.03 12.70
C ASN A 390 4.51 -9.11 13.49
N PHE A 391 4.13 -7.86 13.75
CA PHE A 391 4.90 -6.95 14.56
C PHE A 391 4.50 -7.10 16.03
N GLU A 392 5.50 -7.23 16.89
CA GLU A 392 5.27 -7.24 18.33
C GLU A 392 4.90 -5.84 18.81
N GLN A 393 3.68 -5.66 19.28
CA GLN A 393 3.26 -4.37 19.87
C GLN A 393 3.79 -4.23 21.29
N ARG A 394 4.45 -3.13 21.58
CA ARG A 394 4.97 -2.77 22.91
C ARG A 394 3.91 -2.03 23.71
N GLY A 395 3.15 -2.75 24.53
CA GLY A 395 2.10 -2.20 25.36
C GLY A 395 0.69 -2.43 24.81
N THR A 396 -0.32 -1.84 25.46
CA THR A 396 -1.75 -2.08 25.19
C THR A 396 -2.41 -0.97 24.38
N ALA A 397 -1.69 0.11 24.05
CA ALA A 397 -2.21 1.23 23.28
C ALA A 397 -1.09 1.84 22.44
N LEU A 398 -1.44 2.38 21.27
CA LEU A 398 -0.52 3.18 20.46
C LEU A 398 -0.25 4.51 21.19
N ARG A 399 1.00 4.72 21.61
CA ARG A 399 1.47 5.94 22.27
C ARG A 399 2.17 6.88 21.30
N THR A 400 2.80 6.30 20.28
CA THR A 400 3.52 7.03 19.25
C THR A 400 2.59 7.22 18.05
N PRO A 401 2.28 8.46 17.64
CA PRO A 401 1.49 8.71 16.45
C PRO A 401 2.11 8.05 15.21
N LEU A 402 1.27 7.51 14.34
CA LEU A 402 1.75 6.95 13.07
C LEU A 402 2.43 8.03 12.23
N PRO A 403 3.44 7.68 11.43
CA PRO A 403 4.18 8.65 10.62
C PRO A 403 3.42 9.08 9.35
N LEU A 404 2.42 8.29 8.92
CA LEU A 404 1.65 8.49 7.69
C LEU A 404 0.24 7.92 7.84
N ASN A 405 -0.66 8.23 6.89
CA ASN A 405 -1.95 7.55 6.79
C ASN A 405 -1.75 6.09 6.39
N LEU A 406 -2.32 5.17 7.17
CA LEU A 406 -2.19 3.73 6.98
C LEU A 406 -3.55 3.12 6.67
N ALA A 407 -3.67 2.38 5.57
CA ALA A 407 -4.84 1.56 5.28
C ALA A 407 -4.51 0.08 5.53
N LEU A 408 -5.14 -0.48 6.56
CA LEU A 408 -5.03 -1.90 6.86
C LEU A 408 -6.01 -2.67 6.00
N SER A 409 -5.49 -3.52 5.11
CA SER A 409 -6.31 -4.27 4.18
C SER A 409 -6.65 -5.66 4.72
N PHE A 410 -7.88 -6.06 4.44
CA PHE A 410 -8.47 -7.35 4.78
C PHE A 410 -9.12 -7.95 3.55
N ASP A 411 -9.01 -9.25 3.36
CA ASP A 411 -9.82 -9.96 2.37
C ASP A 411 -11.22 -10.20 2.93
N LEU A 412 -12.22 -10.32 2.06
CA LEU A 412 -13.56 -10.72 2.50
C LEU A 412 -13.48 -12.14 3.07
N PHE A 413 -13.90 -12.29 4.32
CA PHE A 413 -13.86 -13.56 5.01
C PHE A 413 -14.84 -14.58 4.40
N GLN A 414 -14.40 -15.83 4.35
CA GLN A 414 -15.12 -16.89 3.63
C GLN A 414 -16.17 -17.60 4.50
N ASP A 415 -16.13 -17.39 5.80
CA ASP A 415 -17.08 -17.96 6.75
C ASP A 415 -17.25 -17.05 7.98
N GLU A 416 -18.35 -17.25 8.70
CA GLU A 416 -18.72 -16.43 9.86
C GLU A 416 -17.73 -16.58 11.03
N ALA A 417 -17.16 -17.77 11.24
CA ALA A 417 -16.20 -18.00 12.34
C ALA A 417 -14.89 -17.23 12.09
N ALA A 418 -14.36 -17.24 10.85
CA ALA A 418 -13.20 -16.46 10.48
C ALA A 418 -13.45 -14.95 10.60
N MET A 419 -14.65 -14.51 10.25
CA MET A 419 -15.08 -13.12 10.42
C MET A 419 -15.12 -12.71 11.89
N GLU A 420 -15.71 -13.54 12.77
CA GLU A 420 -15.77 -13.23 14.20
C GLU A 420 -14.39 -13.15 14.84
N ASP A 421 -13.50 -14.08 14.52
CA ASP A 421 -12.11 -14.05 15.01
C ASP A 421 -11.36 -12.79 14.56
N ALA A 422 -11.57 -12.36 13.33
CA ALA A 422 -10.98 -11.13 12.81
C ALA A 422 -11.54 -9.88 13.51
N ILE A 423 -12.86 -9.78 13.72
CA ILE A 423 -13.49 -8.65 14.45
C ILE A 423 -13.00 -8.62 15.90
N ASP A 424 -12.92 -9.78 16.54
CA ASP A 424 -12.39 -9.92 17.90
C ASP A 424 -10.92 -9.46 17.98
N THR A 425 -10.12 -9.81 16.98
CA THR A 425 -8.73 -9.39 16.89
C THR A 425 -8.63 -7.89 16.69
N ILE A 426 -9.42 -7.31 15.79
CA ILE A 426 -9.50 -5.86 15.55
C ILE A 426 -9.92 -5.12 16.81
N SER A 427 -10.98 -5.59 17.49
CA SER A 427 -11.50 -4.97 18.71
C SER A 427 -10.49 -5.02 19.87
N ARG A 428 -9.63 -6.05 19.92
CA ARG A 428 -8.57 -6.19 20.93
C ARG A 428 -7.29 -5.44 20.58
N SER A 429 -7.09 -5.10 19.31
CA SER A 429 -5.83 -4.47 18.84
C SER A 429 -5.67 -3.01 19.29
N TRP A 430 -6.71 -2.36 19.80
CA TRP A 430 -6.74 -0.94 20.21
C TRP A 430 -6.30 0.03 19.10
N ILE A 431 -6.46 -0.35 17.84
CA ILE A 431 -6.18 0.50 16.69
C ILE A 431 -7.38 1.44 16.53
N PRO A 432 -7.19 2.76 16.64
CA PRO A 432 -8.26 3.72 16.39
C PRO A 432 -8.45 3.86 14.87
N PHE A 433 -9.46 3.18 14.31
CA PHE A 433 -9.79 3.35 12.91
C PHE A 433 -10.50 4.69 12.67
N ALA A 434 -10.03 5.42 11.67
CA ALA A 434 -10.60 6.66 11.22
C ALA A 434 -11.69 6.40 10.17
N ASP A 435 -12.76 7.20 10.23
CA ASP A 435 -13.81 7.16 9.21
C ASP A 435 -13.38 7.95 7.97
N LEU A 436 -13.31 7.28 6.83
CA LEU A 436 -12.91 7.89 5.56
C LEU A 436 -13.81 9.09 5.20
N LYS A 437 -15.11 9.03 5.52
CA LYS A 437 -16.06 10.12 5.24
C LYS A 437 -15.75 11.42 5.95
N ASN A 438 -14.97 11.39 7.05
CA ASN A 438 -14.59 12.60 7.77
C ASN A 438 -13.54 13.42 7.01
N GLY A 439 -12.80 12.79 6.10
CA GLY A 439 -11.89 13.46 5.18
C GLY A 439 -12.63 14.19 4.06
N THR A 440 -11.87 15.02 3.33
CA THR A 440 -12.35 15.62 2.08
C THR A 440 -11.89 14.74 0.94
N HIS A 441 -12.82 14.09 0.30
CA HIS A 441 -12.60 13.23 -0.87
C HIS A 441 -13.52 13.66 -1.99
N ALA A 442 -13.04 13.64 -3.22
CA ALA A 442 -13.84 13.95 -4.38
C ALA A 442 -13.63 12.94 -5.52
N VAL A 443 -14.72 12.65 -6.22
CA VAL A 443 -14.73 11.84 -7.43
C VAL A 443 -15.48 12.62 -8.50
N HIS A 444 -14.83 12.88 -9.62
CA HIS A 444 -15.33 13.74 -10.69
C HIS A 444 -15.49 12.93 -11.96
N THR A 445 -16.72 12.81 -12.47
CA THR A 445 -16.98 12.35 -13.84
C THR A 445 -17.34 13.52 -14.73
N ASP A 446 -17.53 13.30 -16.02
CA ASP A 446 -17.98 14.34 -16.95
C ASP A 446 -19.37 14.89 -16.61
N ARG A 447 -20.16 14.16 -15.80
CA ARG A 447 -21.58 14.44 -15.55
C ARG A 447 -21.94 14.72 -14.11
N LEU A 448 -21.16 14.22 -13.16
CA LEU A 448 -21.46 14.37 -11.74
C LEU A 448 -20.21 14.47 -10.88
N THR A 449 -20.41 14.97 -9.68
CA THR A 449 -19.39 15.02 -8.65
C THR A 449 -19.90 14.33 -7.38
N VAL A 450 -19.11 13.40 -6.85
CA VAL A 450 -19.33 12.79 -5.53
C VAL A 450 -18.30 13.35 -4.57
N GLN A 451 -18.72 13.76 -3.38
CA GLN A 451 -17.82 14.34 -2.38
C GLN A 451 -18.13 13.84 -0.98
N SER A 452 -17.11 13.84 -0.11
CA SER A 452 -17.31 13.75 1.33
C SER A 452 -16.66 14.95 2.02
N SER A 453 -17.29 15.37 3.11
CA SER A 453 -16.73 16.41 3.99
C SER A 453 -17.36 16.30 5.37
N GLY A 454 -16.53 16.15 6.41
CA GLY A 454 -16.98 16.13 7.81
C GLY A 454 -18.05 15.06 8.10
N GLY A 455 -17.98 13.88 7.48
CA GLY A 455 -18.92 12.79 7.64
C GLY A 455 -20.15 12.85 6.74
N SER A 456 -20.34 13.93 5.98
CA SER A 456 -21.45 14.07 5.02
C SER A 456 -21.03 13.60 3.64
N LEU A 457 -21.93 12.88 2.95
CA LEU A 457 -21.78 12.49 1.55
C LEU A 457 -22.65 13.38 0.68
N LEU A 458 -22.11 13.86 -0.43
CA LEU A 458 -22.80 14.72 -1.37
C LEU A 458 -22.68 14.16 -2.80
N ILE A 459 -23.76 14.24 -3.55
CA ILE A 459 -23.78 14.00 -5.01
C ILE A 459 -24.27 15.28 -5.65
N ASP A 460 -23.46 15.88 -6.54
CA ASP A 460 -23.72 17.19 -7.15
C ASP A 460 -24.08 18.29 -6.13
N GLY A 461 -23.36 18.27 -4.99
CA GLY A 461 -23.56 19.21 -3.90
C GLY A 461 -24.83 18.98 -3.07
N GLN A 462 -25.64 17.96 -3.39
CA GLN A 462 -26.82 17.61 -2.60
C GLN A 462 -26.45 16.53 -1.56
N PRO A 463 -26.82 16.71 -0.29
CA PRO A 463 -26.61 15.71 0.73
C PRO A 463 -27.30 14.40 0.38
N LEU A 464 -26.56 13.31 0.48
CA LEU A 464 -27.09 11.98 0.29
C LEU A 464 -27.80 11.51 1.57
N ASP A 465 -29.08 11.15 1.45
CA ASP A 465 -29.78 10.49 2.53
C ASP A 465 -29.37 9.01 2.59
N ILE A 466 -28.52 8.68 3.58
CA ILE A 466 -28.09 7.31 3.84
C ILE A 466 -29.17 6.56 4.65
N GLY A 467 -30.45 6.79 4.39
CA GLY A 467 -31.58 6.28 5.15
C GLY A 467 -31.44 4.80 5.59
N LYS A 468 -32.27 4.37 6.53
CA LYS A 468 -32.32 3.00 7.03
C LYS A 468 -32.69 2.04 5.89
N HIS A 469 -31.69 1.52 5.19
CA HIS A 469 -31.92 0.39 4.30
C HIS A 469 -32.16 -0.85 5.16
N GLU A 470 -33.39 -1.36 5.11
CA GLU A 470 -33.71 -2.65 5.70
C GLU A 470 -32.90 -3.74 5.01
N ARG A 471 -32.50 -4.75 5.76
CA ARG A 471 -31.85 -5.94 5.22
C ARG A 471 -32.86 -6.67 4.33
N ALA A 472 -32.94 -6.26 3.07
CA ALA A 472 -33.73 -6.99 2.07
C ALA A 472 -32.99 -8.32 1.82
N VAL A 473 -33.54 -9.39 2.30
CA VAL A 473 -33.12 -10.75 1.98
C VAL A 473 -33.87 -11.13 0.71
N ASP A 474 -33.16 -11.40 -0.37
CA ASP A 474 -33.72 -12.11 -1.51
C ASP A 474 -33.88 -13.57 -1.04
N GLU A 475 -35.09 -13.92 -0.58
CA GLU A 475 -35.41 -15.23 0.01
C GLU A 475 -35.11 -16.41 -0.94
N ASP A 476 -35.01 -16.15 -2.23
CA ASP A 476 -34.77 -17.16 -3.27
C ASP A 476 -33.26 -17.35 -3.61
N TYR A 477 -32.36 -16.53 -3.04
CA TYR A 477 -30.93 -16.62 -3.34
C TYR A 477 -30.14 -17.21 -2.17
N ALA A 478 -29.56 -18.40 -2.39
CA ALA A 478 -28.56 -18.97 -1.50
C ALA A 478 -27.16 -18.86 -2.14
N TYR A 479 -26.24 -18.19 -1.46
CA TYR A 479 -24.84 -18.16 -1.88
C TYR A 479 -24.29 -19.58 -1.89
N THR A 480 -23.77 -20.01 -3.04
CA THR A 480 -23.06 -21.27 -3.16
C THR A 480 -21.58 -20.95 -3.34
N ALA A 481 -20.78 -21.23 -2.33
CA ALA A 481 -19.33 -21.07 -2.43
C ALA A 481 -18.82 -21.85 -3.64
N ALA A 482 -18.10 -21.16 -4.54
CA ALA A 482 -17.43 -21.82 -5.65
C ALA A 482 -16.52 -22.89 -5.05
N ALA A 483 -16.75 -24.15 -5.39
CA ALA A 483 -15.87 -25.23 -4.95
C ALA A 483 -14.45 -24.85 -5.37
N LYS A 484 -13.56 -24.62 -4.39
CA LYS A 484 -12.14 -24.39 -4.67
C LYS A 484 -11.65 -25.63 -5.40
N THR A 485 -11.69 -25.61 -6.72
CA THR A 485 -10.99 -26.59 -7.53
C THR A 485 -9.52 -26.35 -7.26
N SER A 486 -9.02 -27.10 -6.27
CA SER A 486 -7.62 -27.05 -5.93
C SER A 486 -6.84 -27.50 -7.15
N PHE A 487 -6.24 -26.56 -7.85
CA PHE A 487 -5.26 -26.84 -8.91
C PHE A 487 -4.12 -27.74 -8.41
N ALA A 488 -3.93 -27.84 -7.08
CA ALA A 488 -3.01 -28.80 -6.46
C ALA A 488 -3.27 -30.26 -6.88
N LYS A 489 -4.53 -30.67 -7.11
CA LYS A 489 -4.83 -31.98 -7.68
C LYS A 489 -4.39 -32.11 -9.15
N LEU A 490 -4.55 -31.04 -9.94
CA LEU A 490 -4.11 -31.00 -11.33
C LEU A 490 -2.58 -31.02 -11.42
N PHE A 491 -1.89 -30.24 -10.60
CA PHE A 491 -0.42 -30.24 -10.48
C PHE A 491 0.10 -31.56 -9.92
N GLY A 492 -0.62 -32.23 -9.02
CA GLY A 492 -0.30 -33.56 -8.52
C GLY A 492 -0.32 -34.61 -9.63
N ILE A 493 -1.34 -34.60 -10.47
CA ILE A 493 -1.46 -35.52 -11.63
C ILE A 493 -0.38 -35.18 -12.67
N GLN A 494 -0.13 -33.90 -12.94
CA GLN A 494 0.88 -33.47 -13.89
C GLN A 494 2.30 -33.87 -13.44
N ASN A 495 2.60 -33.75 -12.16
CA ASN A 495 3.87 -34.20 -11.57
C ASN A 495 4.02 -35.73 -11.61
N GLN A 496 2.95 -36.47 -11.37
CA GLN A 496 2.98 -37.94 -11.52
C GLN A 496 3.25 -38.37 -12.96
N ILE A 497 2.59 -37.74 -13.94
CA ILE A 497 2.83 -37.99 -15.37
C ILE A 497 4.28 -37.65 -15.73
N LEU A 498 4.80 -36.51 -15.26
CA LEU A 498 6.18 -36.09 -15.50
C LEU A 498 7.19 -37.08 -14.90
N MET A 499 6.95 -37.57 -13.67
CA MET A 499 7.80 -38.62 -13.05
C MET A 499 7.79 -39.95 -13.81
N VAL A 500 6.64 -40.36 -14.35
CA VAL A 500 6.54 -41.56 -15.19
C VAL A 500 7.33 -41.36 -16.48
N ILE A 501 7.22 -40.19 -17.13
CA ILE A 501 7.97 -39.89 -18.37
C ILE A 501 9.48 -39.90 -18.10
N ILE A 502 9.93 -39.26 -17.02
CA ILE A 502 11.35 -39.23 -16.63
C ILE A 502 11.84 -40.66 -16.33
N GLY A 503 11.09 -41.44 -15.56
CA GLY A 503 11.44 -42.83 -15.21
C GLY A 503 11.56 -43.74 -16.43
N THR A 504 10.60 -43.65 -17.35
CA THR A 504 10.64 -44.44 -18.61
C THR A 504 11.78 -43.99 -19.52
N SER A 505 12.06 -42.71 -19.62
CA SER A 505 13.19 -42.17 -20.39
C SER A 505 14.52 -42.66 -19.84
N LEU A 506 14.72 -42.63 -18.52
CA LEU A 506 15.91 -43.15 -17.87
C LEU A 506 16.07 -44.66 -18.06
N ALA A 507 14.99 -45.45 -17.99
CA ALA A 507 15.02 -46.90 -18.24
C ALA A 507 15.42 -47.22 -19.69
N VAL A 508 14.88 -46.48 -20.66
CA VAL A 508 15.23 -46.64 -22.09
C VAL A 508 16.70 -46.26 -22.31
N PHE A 509 17.16 -45.14 -21.75
CA PHE A 509 18.58 -44.74 -21.83
C PHE A 509 19.51 -45.77 -21.17
N GLY A 510 19.15 -46.29 -20.00
CA GLY A 510 19.89 -47.34 -19.32
C GLY A 510 19.99 -48.62 -20.16
N LEU A 511 18.88 -48.99 -20.82
CA LEU A 511 18.85 -50.15 -21.74
C LEU A 511 19.79 -49.94 -22.94
N PHE A 512 19.78 -48.76 -23.55
CA PHE A 512 20.69 -48.45 -24.65
C PHE A 512 22.15 -48.45 -24.22
N LEU A 513 22.46 -47.90 -23.06
CA LEU A 513 23.81 -47.94 -22.48
C LEU A 513 24.23 -49.39 -22.22
N PHE A 514 23.37 -50.21 -21.66
CA PHE A 514 23.67 -51.63 -21.39
C PHE A 514 23.92 -52.41 -22.68
N ILE A 515 23.07 -52.24 -23.71
CA ILE A 515 23.22 -52.89 -25.03
C ILE A 515 24.49 -52.37 -25.70
N GLY A 516 24.76 -51.06 -25.65
CA GLY A 516 25.97 -50.43 -26.18
C GLY A 516 27.24 -50.96 -25.52
N TYR A 517 27.23 -51.02 -24.17
CA TYR A 517 28.33 -51.57 -23.39
C TYR A 517 28.55 -53.08 -23.71
N ARG A 518 27.50 -53.89 -23.81
CA ARG A 518 27.59 -55.32 -24.14
C ARG A 518 28.11 -55.55 -25.56
N ARG A 519 27.69 -54.69 -26.55
CA ARG A 519 28.22 -54.73 -27.93
C ARG A 519 29.68 -54.28 -27.98
N TYR A 520 30.04 -53.22 -27.25
CA TYR A 520 31.42 -52.74 -27.16
C TYR A 520 32.33 -53.80 -26.56
N LYS A 521 31.93 -54.43 -25.45
CA LYS A 521 32.67 -55.51 -24.79
C LYS A 521 32.89 -56.71 -25.71
N ARG A 522 31.88 -57.12 -26.49
CA ARG A 522 32.01 -58.18 -27.45
C ARG A 522 32.93 -57.86 -28.65
N LYS A 523 32.94 -56.60 -29.09
CA LYS A 523 33.72 -56.15 -30.26
C LYS A 523 35.18 -55.89 -29.95
N PHE A 524 35.48 -55.36 -28.74
CA PHE A 524 36.82 -54.87 -28.43
C PHE A 524 37.51 -55.59 -27.30
N LEU A 525 36.81 -56.28 -26.40
CA LEU A 525 37.42 -56.97 -25.26
C LEU A 525 37.52 -58.49 -25.44
N TYR A 526 36.87 -59.07 -26.43
CA TYR A 526 37.03 -60.50 -26.83
C TYR A 526 37.21 -60.56 -28.36
N PRO A 527 38.44 -60.28 -28.86
CA PRO A 527 38.76 -60.64 -30.24
C PRO A 527 38.91 -62.13 -30.26
N GLY A 528 37.86 -62.84 -30.79
CA GLY A 528 37.88 -64.22 -31.01
C GLY A 528 39.04 -64.55 -31.95
N GLY A 529 40.00 -65.33 -31.48
CA GLY A 529 41.04 -65.87 -32.31
C GLY A 529 40.40 -66.74 -33.43
N ARG A 530 40.59 -66.32 -34.66
CA ARG A 530 40.56 -67.17 -35.81
C ARG A 530 42.01 -67.58 -36.11
N HIS A 531 42.38 -68.71 -35.65
CA HIS A 531 43.44 -69.48 -36.32
C HIS A 531 42.81 -70.01 -37.65
N ASP A 532 43.24 -69.46 -38.74
CA ASP A 532 43.16 -70.16 -40.04
C ASP A 532 44.53 -70.70 -40.35
N SER A 533 44.64 -72.01 -40.20
CA SER A 533 45.71 -72.81 -40.81
C SER A 533 45.23 -73.07 -42.25
N PHE A 534 45.94 -72.50 -43.24
CA PHE A 534 46.55 -73.04 -44.42
C PHE A 534 47.11 -71.91 -45.28
#